data_19338c73d49c5e4829537ebff1f44da2
#
_entry.id   19338c73d49c5e4829537ebff1f44da2
#
_cell.length_a   1.000
_cell.length_b   1.000
_cell.length_c   1.000
_cell.angle_alpha   90.00
_cell.angle_beta   90.00
_cell.angle_gamma   90.00
#
_symmetry.space_group_name_H-M   'P 1'
#
loop_
_entity.id
_entity.type
_entity.pdbx_description
1 polymer ?
#
loop_
_entity_poly.entity_id
_entity_poly.type
_entity_poly.pdbx_seq_one_letter_code
_entity_poly.pdbx_strand_id
1 'polypeptide(L)'
;EEDTEDPGGEPVEVLPPEPEPYDIYDPTVMPEGGVRDGVTYAAYDGIVEHLFFHPVVAYPELAFDGDAQANGIDDYMVTVDEYNKILQSVYDKGYVLVDIGDVWSETTGEDGQPKMVKNTLYLPEGKKPLILSYDDTNYYEYMLANGFTYKLVIGEDGKIASWGKDPQGNEVVSRDLDAIPILDKFVEEHPDFSPFGAKGCLSLTGYQGILGYRTQTDQDVEWTAEREANRQKEIEAVKPIIAELKRTGWTFGSH
;
A
#
# COMPACT_ATOMS: atom_id res chain seq x y z
N GLU A 1 19.23 54.62 23.51
CA GLU A 1 18.12 53.99 22.77
C GLU A 1 18.77 53.02 21.79
N GLU A 2 18.85 51.72 22.18
CA GLU A 2 19.32 50.63 21.32
C GLU A 2 18.07 49.91 20.79
N ASP A 3 17.87 50.01 19.47
CA ASP A 3 16.89 49.20 18.74
C ASP A 3 17.39 47.75 18.71
N THR A 4 16.70 46.86 19.40
CA THR A 4 16.86 45.41 19.24
C THR A 4 15.93 44.96 18.15
N GLU A 5 16.51 44.70 16.97
CA GLU A 5 15.84 44.00 15.88
C GLU A 5 15.53 42.56 16.32
N ASP A 6 14.24 42.20 16.26
CA ASP A 6 13.71 40.86 16.41
C ASP A 6 14.15 39.99 15.24
N PRO A 7 14.86 38.86 15.42
CA PRO A 7 15.18 37.96 14.32
C PRO A 7 13.91 37.22 13.90
N GLY A 8 13.38 37.56 12.74
CA GLY A 8 12.20 36.95 12.14
C GLY A 8 12.26 35.43 12.16
N GLY A 9 11.38 34.84 12.95
CA GLY A 9 11.14 33.40 12.93
C GLY A 9 10.58 32.99 11.57
N GLU A 10 11.17 31.95 10.97
CA GLU A 10 10.61 31.33 9.77
C GLU A 10 9.16 30.93 10.02
N PRO A 11 8.27 31.05 9.03
CA PRO A 11 6.87 30.66 9.18
C PRO A 11 6.82 29.17 9.52
N VAL A 12 6.25 28.83 10.67
CA VAL A 12 5.92 27.44 11.02
C VAL A 12 4.89 26.97 10.00
N GLU A 13 5.28 26.04 9.17
CA GLU A 13 4.40 25.36 8.21
C GLU A 13 3.31 24.64 9.03
N VAL A 14 2.12 25.23 9.06
CA VAL A 14 0.95 24.62 9.70
C VAL A 14 0.52 23.49 8.79
N LEU A 15 0.90 22.26 9.13
CA LEU A 15 0.36 21.08 8.49
C LEU A 15 -1.18 21.16 8.51
N PRO A 16 -1.86 20.82 7.40
CA PRO A 16 -3.30 20.73 7.38
C PRO A 16 -3.76 19.80 8.52
N PRO A 17 -4.89 20.11 9.20
CA PRO A 17 -5.40 19.24 10.24
C PRO A 17 -5.53 17.82 9.71
N GLU A 18 -5.09 16.84 10.52
CA GLU A 18 -5.30 15.43 10.19
C GLU A 18 -6.80 15.26 9.91
N PRO A 19 -7.18 14.70 8.74
CA PRO A 19 -8.57 14.39 8.47
C PRO A 19 -9.07 13.47 9.57
N GLU A 20 -10.27 13.75 10.08
CA GLU A 20 -10.94 12.92 11.09
C GLU A 20 -10.88 11.46 10.64
N PRO A 21 -10.49 10.52 11.52
CA PRO A 21 -10.45 9.11 11.17
C PRO A 21 -11.84 8.71 10.67
N TYR A 22 -11.91 8.06 9.52
CA TYR A 22 -13.12 7.35 9.13
C TYR A 22 -13.53 6.47 10.30
N ASP A 23 -14.84 6.38 10.59
CA ASP A 23 -15.39 5.40 11.53
C ASP A 23 -15.08 3.99 11.01
N ILE A 24 -13.83 3.56 11.17
CA ILE A 24 -13.36 2.25 10.77
C ILE A 24 -14.01 1.25 11.72
N TYR A 25 -14.88 0.44 11.18
CA TYR A 25 -15.54 -0.60 11.93
C TYR A 25 -14.57 -1.78 12.12
N ASP A 26 -14.46 -2.26 13.37
CA ASP A 26 -13.69 -3.46 13.70
C ASP A 26 -14.46 -4.72 13.24
N PRO A 27 -13.95 -5.47 12.24
CA PRO A 27 -14.63 -6.67 11.74
C PRO A 27 -14.71 -7.81 12.76
N THR A 28 -13.99 -7.73 13.89
CA THR A 28 -14.05 -8.72 14.97
C THR A 28 -15.18 -8.46 15.97
N VAL A 29 -15.88 -7.33 15.85
CA VAL A 29 -16.96 -6.91 16.73
C VAL A 29 -18.28 -6.91 15.96
N MET A 30 -19.28 -7.65 16.46
CA MET A 30 -20.62 -7.63 15.89
C MET A 30 -21.26 -6.24 16.09
N PRO A 31 -21.80 -5.61 15.04
CA PRO A 31 -22.57 -4.37 15.20
C PRO A 31 -23.75 -4.54 16.16
N GLU A 32 -24.10 -3.48 16.87
CA GLU A 32 -25.27 -3.49 17.76
C GLU A 32 -26.55 -3.86 16.99
N GLY A 33 -27.28 -4.86 17.48
CA GLY A 33 -28.45 -5.39 16.79
C GLY A 33 -28.15 -6.14 15.49
N GLY A 34 -26.89 -6.41 15.16
CA GLY A 34 -26.49 -7.15 13.96
C GLY A 34 -26.63 -6.34 12.65
N VAL A 35 -26.86 -5.03 12.74
CA VAL A 35 -27.08 -4.16 11.57
C VAL A 35 -26.25 -2.89 11.70
N ARG A 36 -25.60 -2.46 10.61
CA ARG A 36 -24.94 -1.16 10.48
C ARG A 36 -25.27 -0.55 9.14
N ASP A 37 -25.67 0.73 9.12
CA ASP A 37 -26.03 1.49 7.91
C ASP A 37 -27.05 0.76 7.02
N GLY A 38 -27.99 0.01 7.64
CA GLY A 38 -28.98 -0.78 6.92
C GLY A 38 -28.49 -2.11 6.35
N VAL A 39 -27.22 -2.45 6.58
CA VAL A 39 -26.60 -3.72 6.16
C VAL A 39 -26.59 -4.71 7.34
N THR A 40 -27.10 -5.93 7.13
CA THR A 40 -27.03 -7.02 8.10
C THR A 40 -25.64 -7.65 8.10
N TYR A 41 -25.12 -7.93 9.30
CA TYR A 41 -23.83 -8.60 9.50
C TYR A 41 -24.05 -9.99 10.13
N ALA A 42 -23.20 -10.93 9.77
CA ALA A 42 -23.20 -12.28 10.30
C ALA A 42 -21.79 -12.76 10.61
N ALA A 43 -21.66 -13.67 11.58
CA ALA A 43 -20.39 -14.34 11.85
C ALA A 43 -19.97 -15.17 10.63
N TYR A 44 -18.71 -15.03 10.23
CA TYR A 44 -18.12 -15.75 9.12
C TYR A 44 -17.25 -16.90 9.63
N ASP A 45 -17.57 -18.12 9.24
CA ASP A 45 -16.86 -19.36 9.63
C ASP A 45 -16.10 -20.02 8.47
N GLY A 46 -16.12 -19.40 7.29
CA GLY A 46 -15.48 -19.91 6.08
C GLY A 46 -13.96 -19.69 6.03
N ILE A 47 -13.41 -19.95 4.84
CA ILE A 47 -12.00 -19.73 4.53
C ILE A 47 -11.78 -18.24 4.22
N VAL A 48 -10.71 -17.67 4.77
CA VAL A 48 -10.23 -16.35 4.38
C VAL A 48 -9.29 -16.55 3.19
N GLU A 49 -9.65 -15.98 2.05
CA GLU A 49 -8.85 -16.05 0.85
C GLU A 49 -7.73 -15.00 0.89
N HIS A 50 -6.60 -15.31 0.27
CA HIS A 50 -5.46 -14.41 0.15
C HIS A 50 -4.96 -14.40 -1.29
N LEU A 51 -4.83 -13.21 -1.85
CA LEU A 51 -4.13 -12.98 -3.11
C LEU A 51 -2.92 -12.09 -2.86
N PHE A 52 -1.80 -12.42 -3.49
CA PHE A 52 -0.62 -11.57 -3.46
C PHE A 52 -0.24 -11.14 -4.87
N PHE A 53 0.41 -9.99 -4.95
CA PHE A 53 0.90 -9.39 -6.18
C PHE A 53 2.32 -8.89 -5.97
N HIS A 54 3.03 -8.70 -7.05
CA HIS A 54 4.21 -7.85 -7.14
C HIS A 54 3.83 -6.50 -7.75
N PRO A 55 4.75 -5.54 -7.91
CA PRO A 55 4.49 -4.35 -8.71
C PRO A 55 3.93 -4.72 -10.08
N VAL A 56 2.93 -3.99 -10.57
CA VAL A 56 2.24 -4.30 -11.83
C VAL A 56 2.92 -3.64 -13.02
N VAL A 57 2.87 -4.31 -14.16
CA VAL A 57 3.41 -3.81 -15.43
C VAL A 57 2.48 -2.72 -15.98
N ALA A 58 2.98 -1.47 -16.03
CA ALA A 58 2.26 -0.32 -16.58
C ALA A 58 2.33 -0.25 -18.11
N TYR A 59 3.48 -0.62 -18.66
CA TYR A 59 3.78 -0.53 -20.10
C TYR A 59 4.27 -1.89 -20.63
N PRO A 60 3.35 -2.77 -21.08
CA PRO A 60 3.68 -4.13 -21.52
C PRO A 60 4.69 -4.20 -22.67
N GLU A 61 4.73 -3.19 -23.53
CA GLU A 61 5.68 -3.11 -24.64
C GLU A 61 7.14 -2.94 -24.20
N LEU A 62 7.38 -2.44 -22.99
CA LEU A 62 8.71 -2.36 -22.40
C LEU A 62 9.06 -3.58 -21.56
N ALA A 63 8.04 -4.25 -21.01
CA ALA A 63 8.22 -5.41 -20.14
C ALA A 63 8.42 -6.70 -20.93
N PHE A 64 7.78 -6.82 -22.11
CA PHE A 64 7.75 -8.02 -22.96
C PHE A 64 8.48 -7.80 -24.28
N ASP A 65 9.59 -7.08 -24.25
CA ASP A 65 10.40 -6.73 -25.43
C ASP A 65 11.36 -7.86 -25.87
N GLY A 66 11.43 -8.95 -25.09
CA GLY A 66 12.25 -10.13 -25.37
C GLY A 66 13.68 -10.05 -24.81
N ASP A 67 13.93 -9.10 -23.93
CA ASP A 67 15.19 -9.02 -23.18
C ASP A 67 15.32 -10.14 -22.12
N ALA A 68 16.38 -10.11 -21.32
CA ALA A 68 16.64 -11.12 -20.30
C ALA A 68 15.62 -11.10 -19.14
N GLN A 69 14.91 -10.01 -18.93
CA GLN A 69 13.92 -9.85 -17.86
C GLN A 69 12.52 -10.29 -18.30
N ALA A 70 12.20 -10.22 -19.59
CA ALA A 70 10.85 -10.43 -20.12
C ALA A 70 10.20 -11.74 -19.66
N ASN A 71 10.94 -12.86 -19.67
CA ASN A 71 10.40 -14.16 -19.23
C ASN A 71 10.08 -14.18 -17.72
N GLY A 72 10.95 -13.60 -16.89
CA GLY A 72 10.70 -13.53 -15.45
C GLY A 72 9.54 -12.61 -15.12
N ILE A 73 9.39 -11.53 -15.86
CA ILE A 73 8.25 -10.61 -15.70
C ILE A 73 6.95 -11.32 -16.09
N ASP A 74 6.91 -12.05 -17.20
CA ASP A 74 5.74 -12.83 -17.65
C ASP A 74 5.33 -13.93 -16.65
N ASP A 75 6.33 -14.56 -16.01
CA ASP A 75 6.08 -15.64 -15.03
C ASP A 75 5.53 -15.15 -13.69
N TYR A 76 5.88 -13.93 -13.24
CA TYR A 76 5.63 -13.50 -11.86
C TYR A 76 4.81 -12.20 -11.72
N MET A 77 4.63 -11.43 -12.77
CA MET A 77 3.98 -10.13 -12.70
C MET A 77 2.67 -10.13 -13.50
N VAL A 78 1.75 -9.28 -13.10
CA VAL A 78 0.53 -9.00 -13.88
C VAL A 78 0.59 -7.58 -14.45
N THR A 79 -0.08 -7.37 -15.57
CA THR A 79 -0.25 -6.04 -16.15
C THR A 79 -1.31 -5.23 -15.37
N VAL A 80 -1.29 -3.92 -15.52
CA VAL A 80 -2.34 -3.02 -15.00
C VAL A 80 -3.73 -3.47 -15.48
N ASP A 81 -3.88 -3.88 -16.75
CA ASP A 81 -5.15 -4.34 -17.30
C ASP A 81 -5.65 -5.63 -16.65
N GLU A 82 -4.76 -6.59 -16.40
CA GLU A 82 -5.09 -7.83 -15.67
C GLU A 82 -5.44 -7.55 -14.22
N TYR A 83 -4.68 -6.69 -13.54
CA TYR A 83 -4.94 -6.32 -12.17
C TYR A 83 -6.33 -5.69 -12.00
N ASN A 84 -6.71 -4.74 -12.87
CA ASN A 84 -8.05 -4.15 -12.87
C ASN A 84 -9.16 -5.21 -13.07
N LYS A 85 -8.94 -6.16 -13.97
CA LYS A 85 -9.88 -7.28 -14.19
C LYS A 85 -9.98 -8.21 -12.98
N ILE A 86 -8.87 -8.44 -12.27
CA ILE A 86 -8.86 -9.24 -11.04
C ILE A 86 -9.64 -8.51 -9.95
N LEU A 87 -9.41 -7.22 -9.72
CA LEU A 87 -10.15 -6.43 -8.73
C LEU A 87 -11.66 -6.48 -9.02
N GLN A 88 -12.08 -6.21 -10.25
CA GLN A 88 -13.48 -6.30 -10.64
C GLN A 88 -14.05 -7.71 -10.40
N SER A 89 -13.30 -8.75 -10.76
CA SER A 89 -13.73 -10.15 -10.60
C SER A 89 -13.94 -10.54 -9.13
N VAL A 90 -13.05 -10.14 -8.23
CA VAL A 90 -13.21 -10.47 -6.79
C VAL A 90 -14.34 -9.65 -6.17
N TYR A 91 -14.52 -8.40 -6.57
CA TYR A 91 -15.64 -7.57 -6.15
C TYR A 91 -16.98 -8.19 -6.58
N ASP A 92 -17.13 -8.56 -7.87
CA ASP A 92 -18.33 -9.19 -8.41
C ASP A 92 -18.66 -10.54 -7.75
N LYS A 93 -17.64 -11.26 -7.25
CA LYS A 93 -17.81 -12.51 -6.49
C LYS A 93 -18.18 -12.30 -5.02
N GLY A 94 -18.37 -11.05 -4.61
CA GLY A 94 -18.80 -10.67 -3.27
C GLY A 94 -17.70 -10.72 -2.21
N TYR A 95 -16.44 -10.56 -2.60
CA TYR A 95 -15.36 -10.39 -1.63
C TYR A 95 -15.37 -8.98 -1.04
N VAL A 96 -14.90 -8.88 0.21
CA VAL A 96 -14.62 -7.63 0.91
C VAL A 96 -13.22 -7.71 1.55
N LEU A 97 -12.52 -6.58 1.57
CA LEU A 97 -11.17 -6.52 2.11
C LEU A 97 -11.17 -6.58 3.63
N VAL A 98 -10.25 -7.36 4.18
CA VAL A 98 -9.93 -7.44 5.60
C VAL A 98 -8.41 -7.39 5.78
N ASP A 99 -7.95 -6.84 6.92
CA ASP A 99 -6.53 -6.91 7.27
C ASP A 99 -6.20 -8.27 7.89
N ILE A 100 -4.96 -8.74 7.71
CA ILE A 100 -4.50 -10.00 8.32
C ILE A 100 -4.53 -9.93 9.86
N GLY A 101 -4.31 -8.73 10.43
CA GLY A 101 -4.41 -8.47 11.86
C GLY A 101 -5.83 -8.62 12.41
N ASP A 102 -6.86 -8.46 11.58
CA ASP A 102 -8.24 -8.73 11.95
C ASP A 102 -8.53 -10.23 12.01
N VAL A 103 -7.84 -11.02 11.17
CA VAL A 103 -8.06 -12.47 11.07
C VAL A 103 -7.37 -13.23 12.20
N TRP A 104 -6.19 -12.76 12.61
CA TRP A 104 -5.37 -13.43 13.62
C TRP A 104 -4.91 -12.44 14.69
N SER A 105 -5.08 -12.83 15.96
CA SER A 105 -4.59 -12.08 17.12
C SER A 105 -3.56 -12.88 17.89
N GLU A 106 -2.55 -12.18 18.41
CA GLU A 106 -1.65 -12.79 19.39
C GLU A 106 -2.31 -12.79 20.78
N THR A 107 -2.22 -13.90 21.46
CA THR A 107 -2.62 -14.06 22.86
C THR A 107 -1.53 -14.82 23.62
N THR A 108 -1.64 -14.84 24.95
CA THR A 108 -0.72 -15.62 25.79
C THR A 108 -1.35 -16.99 26.06
N GLY A 109 -0.63 -18.06 25.70
CA GLY A 109 -1.01 -19.43 25.99
C GLY A 109 -0.94 -19.75 27.49
N GLU A 110 -1.47 -20.89 27.90
CA GLU A 110 -1.43 -21.37 29.29
C GLU A 110 0.01 -21.59 29.80
N ASP A 111 0.93 -21.83 28.91
CA ASP A 111 2.37 -21.97 29.15
C ASP A 111 3.13 -20.63 29.23
N GLY A 112 2.42 -19.50 29.10
CA GLY A 112 2.98 -18.15 29.11
C GLY A 112 3.67 -17.75 27.80
N GLN A 113 3.57 -18.57 26.72
CA GLN A 113 4.17 -18.26 25.43
C GLN A 113 3.16 -17.55 24.50
N PRO A 114 3.64 -16.73 23.54
CA PRO A 114 2.79 -16.15 22.50
C PRO A 114 2.08 -17.24 21.68
N LYS A 115 0.79 -17.06 21.43
CA LYS A 115 -0.04 -17.95 20.64
C LYS A 115 -0.93 -17.15 19.70
N MET A 116 -0.93 -17.52 18.43
CA MET A 116 -1.86 -16.95 17.46
C MET A 116 -3.21 -17.65 17.54
N VAL A 117 -4.27 -16.86 17.57
CA VAL A 117 -5.66 -17.34 17.61
C VAL A 117 -6.41 -16.70 16.44
N LYS A 118 -7.17 -17.51 15.70
CA LYS A 118 -8.05 -17.02 14.65
C LYS A 118 -9.26 -16.32 15.28
N ASN A 119 -9.52 -15.09 14.85
CA ASN A 119 -10.67 -14.31 15.28
C ASN A 119 -11.94 -14.73 14.51
N THR A 120 -13.10 -14.51 15.12
CA THR A 120 -14.36 -14.54 14.39
C THR A 120 -14.53 -13.20 13.68
N LEU A 121 -14.75 -13.24 12.37
CA LEU A 121 -15.07 -12.05 11.60
C LEU A 121 -16.60 -11.90 11.48
N TYR A 122 -17.08 -10.67 11.58
CA TYR A 122 -18.48 -10.31 11.32
C TYR A 122 -18.53 -9.49 10.05
N LEU A 123 -19.08 -10.08 8.99
CA LEU A 123 -19.08 -9.51 7.64
C LEU A 123 -20.51 -9.15 7.21
N PRO A 124 -20.67 -8.22 6.26
CA PRO A 124 -21.94 -8.05 5.57
C PRO A 124 -22.46 -9.40 5.05
N GLU A 125 -23.73 -9.69 5.29
CA GLU A 125 -24.32 -11.00 4.96
C GLU A 125 -24.11 -11.36 3.47
N GLY A 126 -23.61 -12.59 3.23
CA GLY A 126 -23.29 -13.08 1.88
C GLY A 126 -21.93 -12.64 1.34
N LYS A 127 -21.20 -11.77 2.01
CA LYS A 127 -19.83 -11.39 1.64
C LYS A 127 -18.78 -12.39 2.16
N LYS A 128 -17.59 -12.37 1.55
CA LYS A 128 -16.45 -13.23 1.87
C LYS A 128 -15.20 -12.38 2.12
N PRO A 129 -14.37 -12.71 3.10
CA PRO A 129 -13.16 -11.95 3.40
C PRO A 129 -12.05 -12.25 2.39
N LEU A 130 -11.34 -11.21 1.97
CA LEU A 130 -10.17 -11.27 1.12
C LEU A 130 -9.03 -10.46 1.74
N ILE A 131 -7.86 -11.08 1.87
CA ILE A 131 -6.61 -10.40 2.19
C ILE A 131 -5.87 -10.15 0.88
N LEU A 132 -5.35 -8.93 0.72
CA LEU A 132 -4.40 -8.59 -0.34
C LEU A 132 -3.03 -8.32 0.25
N SER A 133 -1.97 -8.80 -0.41
CA SER A 133 -0.60 -8.37 -0.11
C SER A 133 0.16 -8.05 -1.40
N TYR A 134 1.21 -7.23 -1.26
CA TYR A 134 2.01 -6.74 -2.38
C TYR A 134 3.47 -6.91 -2.01
N ASP A 135 4.10 -7.88 -2.64
CA ASP A 135 5.49 -8.22 -2.40
C ASP A 135 6.41 -7.31 -3.23
N ASP A 136 7.64 -7.13 -2.76
CA ASP A 136 8.66 -6.35 -3.47
C ASP A 136 8.28 -4.89 -3.79
N THR A 137 7.40 -4.27 -3.00
CA THR A 137 7.02 -2.85 -3.16
C THR A 137 8.15 -1.87 -2.81
N ASN A 138 9.36 -2.31 -3.05
CA ASN A 138 10.60 -1.54 -2.99
C ASN A 138 10.85 -0.76 -4.27
N TYR A 139 10.32 -1.22 -5.41
CA TYR A 139 10.53 -0.71 -6.77
C TYR A 139 12.03 -0.72 -7.12
N TYR A 140 12.51 -1.86 -7.58
CA TYR A 140 13.92 -2.05 -7.95
C TYR A 140 14.31 -1.23 -9.18
N GLU A 141 15.61 -0.90 -9.29
CA GLU A 141 16.08 -0.02 -10.35
C GLU A 141 15.80 -0.54 -11.77
N TYR A 142 15.85 -1.87 -11.97
CA TYR A 142 15.55 -2.46 -13.27
C TYR A 142 14.09 -2.22 -13.72
N MET A 143 13.16 -2.06 -12.80
CA MET A 143 11.72 -1.95 -13.10
C MET A 143 11.41 -0.73 -13.96
N LEU A 144 12.12 0.40 -13.76
CA LEU A 144 11.88 1.62 -14.53
C LEU A 144 12.14 1.42 -16.04
N ALA A 145 13.12 0.62 -16.40
CA ALA A 145 13.42 0.31 -17.81
C ALA A 145 12.49 -0.76 -18.39
N ASN A 146 11.82 -1.53 -17.54
CA ASN A 146 10.98 -2.67 -17.90
C ASN A 146 9.48 -2.40 -17.74
N GLY A 147 9.05 -1.15 -17.91
CA GLY A 147 7.63 -0.80 -18.02
C GLY A 147 6.85 -0.72 -16.71
N PHE A 148 7.53 -0.64 -15.58
CA PHE A 148 6.90 -0.39 -14.27
C PHE A 148 6.97 1.07 -13.90
N THR A 149 6.14 1.48 -12.93
CA THR A 149 6.39 2.67 -12.15
C THR A 149 7.54 2.42 -11.17
N TYR A 150 8.06 3.47 -10.54
CA TYR A 150 9.32 3.36 -9.82
C TYR A 150 9.25 3.86 -8.37
N LYS A 151 8.24 4.68 -8.07
CA LYS A 151 8.16 5.34 -6.77
C LYS A 151 6.72 5.70 -6.45
N LEU A 152 6.31 5.48 -5.21
CA LEU A 152 5.07 6.07 -4.72
C LEU A 152 5.30 7.54 -4.34
N VAL A 153 4.35 8.38 -4.66
CA VAL A 153 4.37 9.82 -4.38
C VAL A 153 2.99 10.27 -3.90
N ILE A 154 2.91 11.47 -3.34
CA ILE A 154 1.63 12.15 -3.14
C ILE A 154 1.38 13.01 -4.38
N GLY A 155 0.25 12.76 -5.06
CA GLY A 155 -0.18 13.52 -6.22
C GLY A 155 -0.64 14.94 -5.87
N GLU A 156 -0.96 15.73 -6.91
CA GLU A 156 -1.46 17.11 -6.74
C GLU A 156 -2.80 17.17 -5.98
N ASP A 157 -3.56 16.09 -6.00
CA ASP A 157 -4.82 15.92 -5.28
C ASP A 157 -4.63 15.51 -3.80
N GLY A 158 -3.38 15.39 -3.34
CA GLY A 158 -3.03 14.95 -1.99
C GLY A 158 -3.14 13.45 -1.74
N LYS A 159 -3.42 12.65 -2.78
CA LYS A 159 -3.58 11.20 -2.66
C LYS A 159 -2.34 10.44 -3.14
N ILE A 160 -2.23 9.18 -2.74
CA ILE A 160 -1.15 8.31 -3.24
C ILE A 160 -1.28 8.13 -4.76
N ALA A 161 -0.18 8.36 -5.44
CA ALA A 161 0.03 8.13 -6.86
C ALA A 161 1.38 7.43 -7.07
N SER A 162 1.65 6.98 -8.27
CA SER A 162 2.94 6.45 -8.67
C SER A 162 3.65 7.38 -9.64
N TRP A 163 4.98 7.47 -9.51
CA TRP A 163 5.86 8.15 -10.45
C TRP A 163 6.62 7.11 -11.27
N GLY A 164 6.77 7.38 -12.55
CA GLY A 164 7.54 6.57 -13.48
C GLY A 164 7.86 7.31 -14.75
N LYS A 165 8.19 6.56 -15.80
CA LYS A 165 8.42 7.10 -17.15
C LYS A 165 7.57 6.36 -18.16
N ASP A 166 7.00 7.11 -19.09
CA ASP A 166 6.31 6.53 -20.25
C ASP A 166 7.32 5.91 -21.25
N PRO A 167 6.86 5.16 -22.27
CA PRO A 167 7.73 4.56 -23.28
C PRO A 167 8.55 5.57 -24.10
N GLN A 168 8.20 6.85 -24.06
CA GLN A 168 8.94 7.94 -24.71
C GLN A 168 9.97 8.58 -23.75
N GLY A 169 10.03 8.13 -22.49
CA GLY A 169 10.95 8.61 -21.46
C GLY A 169 10.48 9.86 -20.72
N ASN A 170 9.23 10.31 -20.93
CA ASN A 170 8.67 11.43 -20.18
C ASN A 170 8.28 10.99 -18.78
N GLU A 171 8.47 11.87 -17.80
CA GLU A 171 8.01 11.64 -16.44
C GLU A 171 6.48 11.66 -16.35
N VAL A 172 5.92 10.71 -15.64
CA VAL A 172 4.47 10.56 -15.42
C VAL A 172 4.20 10.35 -13.94
N VAL A 173 3.24 11.11 -13.40
CA VAL A 173 2.62 10.84 -12.11
C VAL A 173 1.18 10.44 -12.36
N SER A 174 0.77 9.27 -11.88
CA SER A 174 -0.56 8.72 -12.18
C SER A 174 -1.09 7.84 -11.04
N ARG A 175 -2.40 7.79 -10.93
CA ARG A 175 -3.11 6.83 -10.07
C ARG A 175 -3.58 5.58 -10.82
N ASP A 176 -3.24 5.45 -12.10
CA ASP A 176 -3.72 4.38 -12.98
C ASP A 176 -2.59 3.43 -13.46
N LEU A 177 -1.36 3.58 -12.94
CA LEU A 177 -0.19 2.86 -13.43
C LEU A 177 0.48 1.94 -12.41
N ASP A 178 -0.10 1.83 -11.20
CA ASP A 178 0.44 0.99 -10.14
C ASP A 178 -0.68 0.39 -9.29
N ALA A 179 -0.48 -0.82 -8.78
CA ALA A 179 -1.48 -1.56 -8.01
C ALA A 179 -2.01 -0.79 -6.81
N ILE A 180 -1.14 -0.06 -6.11
CA ILE A 180 -1.47 0.63 -4.86
C ILE A 180 -2.44 1.78 -5.10
N PRO A 181 -2.14 2.80 -5.93
CA PRO A 181 -3.09 3.86 -6.23
C PRO A 181 -4.32 3.38 -7.02
N ILE A 182 -4.21 2.31 -7.82
CA ILE A 182 -5.36 1.70 -8.50
C ILE A 182 -6.34 1.13 -7.46
N LEU A 183 -5.86 0.37 -6.44
CA LEU A 183 -6.74 -0.13 -5.39
C LEU A 183 -7.37 0.99 -4.59
N ASP A 184 -6.61 2.05 -4.27
CA ASP A 184 -7.15 3.24 -3.61
C ASP A 184 -8.34 3.83 -4.37
N LYS A 185 -8.18 3.98 -5.68
CA LYS A 185 -9.21 4.49 -6.58
C LYS A 185 -10.40 3.53 -6.69
N PHE A 186 -10.13 2.22 -6.79
CA PHE A 186 -11.17 1.19 -6.84
C PHE A 186 -12.03 1.20 -5.57
N VAL A 187 -11.43 1.34 -4.39
CA VAL A 187 -12.14 1.45 -3.11
C VAL A 187 -12.92 2.77 -3.01
N GLU A 188 -12.41 3.88 -3.56
CA GLU A 188 -13.16 5.13 -3.65
C GLU A 188 -14.43 5.01 -4.49
N GLU A 189 -14.37 4.24 -5.58
CA GLU A 189 -15.50 3.96 -6.47
C GLU A 189 -16.45 2.89 -5.91
N HIS A 190 -15.93 1.96 -5.11
CA HIS A 190 -16.61 0.82 -4.50
C HIS A 190 -16.35 0.75 -2.98
N PRO A 191 -16.88 1.68 -2.17
CA PRO A 191 -16.59 1.74 -0.74
C PRO A 191 -17.03 0.49 0.04
N ASP A 192 -18.04 -0.24 -0.47
CA ASP A 192 -18.47 -1.51 0.09
C ASP A 192 -17.51 -2.69 -0.17
N PHE A 193 -16.47 -2.49 -0.99
CA PHE A 193 -15.38 -3.44 -1.13
C PHE A 193 -14.42 -3.41 0.06
N SER A 194 -14.31 -2.28 0.75
CA SER A 194 -13.50 -2.09 1.96
C SER A 194 -14.33 -1.54 3.13
N PRO A 195 -15.34 -2.25 3.61
CA PRO A 195 -16.25 -1.73 4.65
C PRO A 195 -15.57 -1.53 6.00
N PHE A 196 -14.39 -2.10 6.19
CA PHE A 196 -13.57 -2.00 7.38
C PHE A 196 -12.36 -1.06 7.21
N GLY A 197 -12.25 -0.37 6.08
CA GLY A 197 -11.13 0.51 5.77
C GLY A 197 -9.83 -0.22 5.41
N ALA A 198 -9.78 -1.56 5.48
CA ALA A 198 -8.61 -2.35 5.10
C ALA A 198 -8.37 -2.29 3.60
N LYS A 199 -7.10 -2.23 3.17
CA LYS A 199 -6.71 -2.31 1.76
C LYS A 199 -5.81 -3.50 1.50
N GLY A 200 -4.54 -3.42 1.89
CA GLY A 200 -3.60 -4.52 1.71
C GLY A 200 -2.33 -4.33 2.53
N CYS A 201 -1.52 -5.38 2.58
CA CYS A 201 -0.24 -5.39 3.25
C CYS A 201 0.88 -5.20 2.23
N LEU A 202 1.74 -4.21 2.45
CA LEU A 202 2.93 -3.95 1.64
C LEU A 202 4.10 -4.70 2.24
N SER A 203 4.54 -5.77 1.58
CA SER A 203 5.65 -6.63 2.03
C SER A 203 6.97 -6.09 1.50
N LEU A 204 7.76 -5.49 2.37
CA LEU A 204 8.99 -4.80 2.03
C LEU A 204 10.22 -5.67 2.35
N THR A 205 11.13 -5.86 1.38
CA THR A 205 12.41 -6.53 1.60
C THR A 205 13.46 -5.59 2.23
N GLY A 206 13.30 -4.28 2.05
CA GLY A 206 14.32 -3.29 2.38
C GLY A 206 15.51 -3.24 1.40
N TYR A 207 15.62 -4.20 0.47
CA TYR A 207 16.67 -4.20 -0.55
C TYR A 207 16.45 -3.04 -1.54
N GLN A 208 17.50 -2.28 -1.81
CA GLN A 208 17.49 -1.01 -2.55
C GLN A 208 16.61 0.09 -1.90
N GLY A 209 16.03 -0.13 -0.72
CA GLY A 209 15.19 0.83 -0.03
C GLY A 209 13.72 0.39 0.07
N ILE A 210 12.80 1.34 0.12
CA ILE A 210 11.36 1.10 0.28
C ILE A 210 10.52 2.05 -0.57
N LEU A 211 9.42 1.60 -1.15
CA LEU A 211 8.45 2.40 -1.90
C LEU A 211 9.06 3.26 -3.02
N GLY A 212 10.22 2.83 -3.56
CA GLY A 212 10.98 3.56 -4.56
C GLY A 212 11.99 4.57 -4.00
N TYR A 213 12.08 4.72 -2.68
CA TYR A 213 13.02 5.59 -2.00
C TYR A 213 14.29 4.81 -1.61
N ARG A 214 15.47 5.32 -1.97
CA ARG A 214 16.76 4.65 -1.78
C ARG A 214 17.28 4.82 -0.35
N THR A 215 16.65 4.13 0.59
CA THR A 215 16.91 4.26 2.04
C THR A 215 17.93 3.27 2.57
N GLN A 216 18.33 2.26 1.79
CA GLN A 216 19.36 1.29 2.15
C GLN A 216 20.78 1.87 2.01
N THR A 217 21.72 1.40 2.83
CA THR A 217 23.16 1.54 2.56
C THR A 217 23.61 0.41 1.66
N ASP A 218 24.44 0.72 0.67
CA ASP A 218 25.03 -0.28 -0.22
C ASP A 218 26.46 -0.60 0.27
N GLN A 219 26.70 -1.86 0.61
CA GLN A 219 28.00 -2.34 1.14
C GLN A 219 29.02 -2.60 0.03
N ASP A 220 28.56 -2.71 -1.22
CA ASP A 220 29.41 -3.01 -2.39
C ASP A 220 30.05 -1.76 -3.00
N VAL A 221 29.72 -0.57 -2.47
CA VAL A 221 30.27 0.70 -2.93
C VAL A 221 30.89 1.49 -1.76
N GLU A 222 31.87 2.35 -2.08
CA GLU A 222 32.41 3.28 -1.10
C GLU A 222 31.31 4.21 -0.57
N TRP A 223 31.03 4.16 0.73
CA TRP A 223 29.99 4.95 1.37
C TRP A 223 30.49 6.35 1.73
N THR A 224 30.19 7.33 0.89
CA THR A 224 30.62 8.71 1.06
C THR A 224 29.63 9.54 1.88
N ALA A 225 30.08 10.69 2.39
CA ALA A 225 29.22 11.64 3.09
C ALA A 225 28.08 12.17 2.18
N GLU A 226 28.32 12.29 0.87
CA GLU A 226 27.31 12.70 -0.10
C GLU A 226 26.23 11.60 -0.25
N ARG A 227 26.62 10.33 -0.36
CA ARG A 227 25.67 9.20 -0.41
C ARG A 227 24.82 9.13 0.85
N GLU A 228 25.43 9.33 2.03
CA GLU A 228 24.69 9.38 3.28
C GLU A 228 23.71 10.57 3.31
N ALA A 229 24.12 11.76 2.89
CA ALA A 229 23.24 12.91 2.82
C ALA A 229 22.04 12.70 1.86
N ASN A 230 22.26 12.04 0.72
CA ASN A 230 21.19 11.67 -0.21
C ASN A 230 20.25 10.63 0.40
N ARG A 231 20.79 9.59 1.05
CA ARG A 231 20.00 8.58 1.78
C ARG A 231 19.11 9.22 2.84
N GLN A 232 19.63 10.17 3.62
CA GLN A 232 18.86 10.88 4.63
C GLN A 232 17.70 11.69 4.00
N LYS A 233 17.91 12.33 2.85
CA LYS A 233 16.82 13.00 2.11
C LYS A 233 15.73 12.01 1.68
N GLU A 234 16.11 10.84 1.17
CA GLU A 234 15.16 9.80 0.78
C GLU A 234 14.37 9.26 1.99
N ILE A 235 15.03 9.09 3.15
CA ILE A 235 14.38 8.71 4.41
C ILE A 235 13.34 9.76 4.84
N GLU A 236 13.68 11.04 4.79
CA GLU A 236 12.71 12.09 5.14
C GLU A 236 11.57 12.16 4.12
N ALA A 237 11.88 12.03 2.83
CA ALA A 237 10.89 12.11 1.75
C ALA A 237 9.86 10.96 1.74
N VAL A 238 10.21 9.76 2.24
CA VAL A 238 9.28 8.63 2.29
C VAL A 238 8.32 8.68 3.47
N LYS A 239 8.64 9.42 4.52
CA LYS A 239 7.80 9.48 5.74
C LYS A 239 6.35 9.91 5.48
N PRO A 240 6.07 11.00 4.74
CA PRO A 240 4.70 11.40 4.45
C PRO A 240 3.96 10.34 3.60
N ILE A 241 4.64 9.61 2.72
CA ILE A 241 4.05 8.53 1.93
C ILE A 241 3.59 7.40 2.86
N ILE A 242 4.47 6.97 3.79
CA ILE A 242 4.13 5.94 4.79
C ILE A 242 2.97 6.38 5.67
N ALA A 243 2.96 7.64 6.11
CA ALA A 243 1.89 8.19 6.94
C ALA A 243 0.55 8.14 6.19
N GLU A 244 0.52 8.58 4.93
CA GLU A 244 -0.68 8.57 4.11
C GLU A 244 -1.18 7.15 3.81
N LEU A 245 -0.29 6.22 3.48
CA LEU A 245 -0.64 4.82 3.28
C LEU A 245 -1.30 4.23 4.53
N LYS A 246 -0.67 4.40 5.71
CA LYS A 246 -1.25 3.93 6.99
C LYS A 246 -2.60 4.57 7.29
N ARG A 247 -2.72 5.88 7.06
CA ARG A 247 -3.97 6.61 7.27
C ARG A 247 -5.11 6.08 6.41
N THR A 248 -4.80 5.60 5.20
CA THR A 248 -5.80 5.15 4.22
C THR A 248 -6.04 3.64 4.22
N GLY A 249 -5.54 2.89 5.22
CA GLY A 249 -5.87 1.48 5.43
C GLY A 249 -4.85 0.48 4.90
N TRP A 250 -3.65 0.93 4.54
CA TRP A 250 -2.53 0.07 4.18
C TRP A 250 -1.73 -0.35 5.41
N THR A 251 -1.32 -1.60 5.45
CA THR A 251 -0.43 -2.16 6.47
C THR A 251 0.92 -2.54 5.86
N PHE A 252 1.90 -2.82 6.73
CA PHE A 252 3.26 -3.11 6.29
C PHE A 252 3.72 -4.42 6.90
N GLY A 253 4.33 -5.25 6.06
CA GLY A 253 4.94 -6.51 6.43
C GLY A 253 6.42 -6.55 6.05
N SER A 254 7.14 -7.53 6.60
CA SER A 254 8.50 -7.88 6.17
C SER A 254 8.40 -9.03 5.19
N HIS A 255 9.02 -8.86 4.03
CA HIS A 255 9.17 -9.90 3.02
C HIS A 255 10.41 -10.75 3.27
#